data_5dce625e097c45abb5ee54396245cd39
#
_entry.id   5dce625e097c45abb5ee54396245cd39
#
_cell.length_a   1.000
_cell.length_b   1.000
_cell.length_c   1.000
_cell.angle_alpha   90.00
_cell.angle_beta   90.00
_cell.angle_gamma   90.00
#
_symmetry.space_group_name_H-M   'P 1'
#
loop_
_entity.id
_entity.type
_entity.pdbx_description
1 polymer ?
#
loop_
_entity_poly.entity_id
_entity_poly.type
_entity_poly.pdbx_seq_one_letter_code
_entity_poly.pdbx_strand_id
1 'polypeptide(L)'
;EKLQDFYADEMIQSMLNKKIKHLSGGELRYLEIKLILNNASKFVLLDEPYNGLSPIMIEKINKLITTMSSVKGIIITDHNYENVIKVSTKLALMKEGKMHHLKDTNELVEKGYLRSGMI
;
A
#
# COMPACT_ATOMS: atom_id res chain seq x y z
N GLU A 1 -11.81 -19.44 -8.54
CA GLU A 1 -11.80 -18.06 -9.04
C GLU A 1 -10.65 -17.25 -8.45
N LYS A 2 -10.56 -17.12 -7.11
CA LYS A 2 -9.49 -16.36 -6.47
C LYS A 2 -8.09 -16.87 -6.81
N LEU A 3 -7.92 -18.18 -6.92
CA LEU A 3 -6.64 -18.78 -7.29
C LEU A 3 -6.28 -18.49 -8.73
N GLN A 4 -7.26 -18.51 -9.63
CA GLN A 4 -7.02 -18.18 -11.03
C GLN A 4 -6.58 -16.73 -11.20
N ASP A 5 -7.24 -15.80 -10.50
CA ASP A 5 -6.87 -14.38 -10.53
C ASP A 5 -5.47 -14.15 -9.96
N PHE A 6 -5.13 -14.87 -8.89
CA PHE A 6 -3.81 -14.79 -8.29
C PHE A 6 -2.73 -15.19 -9.30
N TYR A 7 -2.90 -16.33 -9.96
CA TYR A 7 -1.92 -16.84 -10.91
C TYR A 7 -1.95 -16.16 -12.28
N ALA A 8 -3.01 -15.42 -12.59
CA ALA A 8 -3.07 -14.63 -13.82
C ALA A 8 -2.22 -13.37 -13.77
N ASP A 9 -1.79 -12.96 -12.56
CA ASP A 9 -0.94 -11.80 -12.36
C ASP A 9 0.45 -12.02 -12.97
N GLU A 10 0.86 -11.13 -13.87
CA GLU A 10 2.15 -11.24 -14.57
C GLU A 10 3.35 -11.23 -13.60
N MET A 11 3.27 -10.45 -12.52
CA MET A 11 4.31 -10.44 -11.51
C MET A 11 4.44 -11.80 -10.82
N ILE A 12 3.31 -12.42 -10.49
CA ILE A 12 3.29 -13.74 -9.87
C ILE A 12 3.84 -14.78 -10.85
N GLN A 13 3.43 -14.72 -12.12
CA GLN A 13 3.94 -15.64 -13.13
C GLN A 13 5.47 -15.55 -13.27
N SER A 14 6.03 -14.35 -13.18
CA SER A 14 7.47 -14.17 -13.26
C SER A 14 8.22 -14.78 -12.08
N MET A 15 7.54 -15.04 -10.98
CA MET A 15 8.12 -15.59 -9.74
C MET A 15 7.98 -17.10 -9.61
N LEU A 16 7.10 -17.74 -10.39
CA LEU A 16 6.70 -19.14 -10.18
C LEU A 16 7.87 -20.14 -10.21
N ASN A 17 8.88 -19.86 -11.01
CA ASN A 17 10.04 -20.74 -11.16
C ASN A 17 11.24 -20.33 -10.31
N LYS A 18 11.07 -19.31 -9.46
CA LYS A 18 12.13 -18.82 -8.58
C LYS A 18 11.92 -19.35 -7.17
N LYS A 19 13.02 -19.67 -6.50
CA LYS A 19 12.99 -19.94 -5.06
C LYS A 19 12.78 -18.61 -4.33
N ILE A 20 12.07 -18.64 -3.20
CA ILE A 20 11.80 -17.43 -2.41
C ILE A 20 13.08 -16.66 -2.08
N LYS A 21 14.15 -17.37 -1.73
CA LYS A 21 15.45 -16.76 -1.43
C LYS A 21 16.07 -16.02 -2.61
N HIS A 22 15.60 -16.26 -3.83
CA HIS A 22 16.12 -15.62 -5.05
C HIS A 22 15.22 -14.46 -5.51
N LEU A 23 14.13 -14.18 -4.81
CA LEU A 23 13.31 -13.02 -5.12
C LEU A 23 14.01 -11.74 -4.67
N SER A 24 13.87 -10.67 -5.46
CA SER A 24 14.31 -9.35 -5.01
C SER A 24 13.46 -8.88 -3.83
N GLY A 25 13.94 -7.88 -3.09
CA GLY A 25 13.16 -7.29 -1.99
C GLY A 25 11.79 -6.79 -2.46
N GLY A 26 11.74 -6.16 -3.64
CA GLY A 26 10.49 -5.68 -4.20
C GLY A 26 9.55 -6.81 -4.62
N GLU A 27 10.09 -7.85 -5.24
CA GLU A 27 9.30 -9.02 -5.62
C GLU A 27 8.71 -9.71 -4.39
N LEU A 28 9.51 -9.88 -3.35
CA LEU A 28 9.07 -10.49 -2.10
C LEU A 28 7.97 -9.66 -1.45
N ARG A 29 8.14 -8.33 -1.39
CA ARG A 29 7.14 -7.43 -0.83
C ARG A 29 5.83 -7.50 -1.61
N TYR A 30 5.90 -7.53 -2.93
CA TYR A 30 4.73 -7.68 -3.77
C TYR A 30 3.98 -8.97 -3.48
N LEU A 31 4.70 -10.08 -3.40
CA LEU A 31 4.12 -11.39 -3.08
C LEU A 31 3.45 -11.38 -1.70
N GLU A 32 4.12 -10.87 -0.69
CA GLU A 32 3.58 -10.77 0.66
C GLU A 32 2.28 -9.96 0.70
N ILE A 33 2.28 -8.78 0.08
CA ILE A 33 1.10 -7.91 0.06
C ILE A 33 -0.04 -8.59 -0.71
N LYS A 34 0.26 -9.21 -1.83
CA LYS A 34 -0.77 -9.91 -2.61
C LYS A 34 -1.39 -11.06 -1.83
N LEU A 35 -0.59 -11.83 -1.11
CA LEU A 35 -1.09 -12.93 -0.27
C LEU A 35 -1.99 -12.40 0.85
N ILE A 36 -1.57 -11.33 1.53
CA ILE A 36 -2.33 -10.73 2.61
C ILE A 36 -3.65 -10.15 2.09
N LEU A 37 -3.62 -9.45 0.96
CA LEU A 37 -4.82 -8.86 0.38
C LEU A 37 -5.82 -9.91 -0.13
N ASN A 38 -5.35 -11.09 -0.50
CA ASN A 38 -6.20 -12.15 -1.02
C ASN A 38 -6.67 -13.16 0.04
N ASN A 39 -6.32 -12.96 1.32
CA ASN A 39 -6.82 -13.84 2.36
C ASN A 39 -8.32 -13.55 2.64
N ALA A 40 -8.93 -14.38 3.49
CA ALA A 40 -10.37 -14.27 3.76
C ALA A 40 -10.75 -13.15 4.72
N SER A 41 -9.81 -12.37 5.23
CA SER A 41 -10.11 -11.29 6.17
C SER A 41 -10.87 -10.14 5.50
N LYS A 42 -11.70 -9.45 6.30
CA LYS A 42 -12.43 -8.27 5.84
C LYS A 42 -11.58 -7.00 5.90
N PHE A 43 -10.57 -6.99 6.75
CA PHE A 43 -9.69 -5.84 6.98
C PHE A 43 -8.24 -6.28 6.90
N VAL A 44 -7.40 -5.40 6.37
CA VAL A 44 -5.96 -5.62 6.24
C VAL A 44 -5.23 -4.38 6.73
N LEU A 45 -4.17 -4.60 7.48
CA LEU A 45 -3.28 -3.53 7.93
C LEU A 45 -1.94 -3.69 7.21
N LEU A 46 -1.50 -2.64 6.54
CA LEU A 46 -0.21 -2.60 5.85
C LEU A 46 0.65 -1.53 6.52
N ASP A 47 1.67 -1.96 7.24
CA ASP A 47 2.58 -1.07 7.95
C ASP A 47 3.81 -0.80 7.10
N GLU A 48 3.98 0.44 6.68
CA GLU A 48 5.06 0.90 5.81
C GLU A 48 5.28 0.04 4.56
N PRO A 49 4.23 -0.18 3.74
CA PRO A 49 4.33 -1.08 2.59
C PRO A 49 5.29 -0.59 1.51
N TYR A 50 5.60 0.70 1.48
CA TYR A 50 6.45 1.29 0.43
C TYR A 50 7.93 1.33 0.78
N ASN A 51 8.30 0.96 1.99
CA ASN A 51 9.67 1.09 2.47
C ASN A 51 10.67 0.32 1.61
N GLY A 52 11.68 1.02 1.11
CA GLY A 52 12.77 0.43 0.34
C GLY A 52 12.41 -0.01 -1.08
N LEU A 53 11.26 0.40 -1.61
CA LEU A 53 10.80 -0.01 -2.93
C LEU A 53 11.08 1.03 -4.01
N SER A 54 11.30 0.55 -5.24
CA SER A 54 11.43 1.42 -6.41
C SER A 54 10.07 2.05 -6.76
N PRO A 55 10.06 3.21 -7.45
CA PRO A 55 8.80 3.83 -7.87
C PRO A 55 7.92 2.91 -8.73
N ILE A 56 8.51 2.08 -9.57
CA ILE A 56 7.76 1.12 -10.41
C ILE A 56 7.08 0.08 -9.53
N MET A 57 7.78 -0.43 -8.52
CA MET A 57 7.20 -1.43 -7.62
C MET A 57 6.11 -0.83 -6.75
N ILE A 58 6.28 0.40 -6.27
CA ILE A 58 5.25 1.13 -5.52
C ILE A 58 3.99 1.26 -6.36
N GLU A 59 4.13 1.60 -7.63
CA GLU A 59 2.99 1.73 -8.55
C GLU A 59 2.23 0.42 -8.70
N LYS A 60 2.94 -0.69 -8.82
CA LYS A 60 2.32 -2.02 -8.91
C LYS A 60 1.58 -2.39 -7.62
N ILE A 61 2.17 -2.10 -6.46
CA ILE A 61 1.54 -2.34 -5.16
C ILE A 61 0.31 -1.46 -4.99
N ASN A 62 0.37 -0.19 -5.39
CA ASN A 62 -0.77 0.72 -5.34
C ASN A 62 -1.94 0.21 -6.17
N LYS A 63 -1.64 -0.41 -7.30
CA LYS A 63 -2.66 -1.02 -8.15
C LYS A 63 -3.37 -2.18 -7.45
N LEU A 64 -2.61 -3.02 -6.74
CA LEU A 64 -3.18 -4.09 -5.91
C LEU A 64 -4.10 -3.53 -4.83
N ILE A 65 -3.62 -2.54 -4.10
CA ILE A 65 -4.36 -1.91 -3.01
C ILE A 65 -5.67 -1.31 -3.52
N THR A 66 -5.60 -0.54 -4.60
CA THR A 66 -6.77 0.10 -5.20
C THR A 66 -7.80 -0.93 -5.64
N THR A 67 -7.35 -2.00 -6.30
CA THR A 67 -8.23 -3.07 -6.75
C THR A 67 -8.93 -3.75 -5.58
N MET A 68 -8.20 -4.08 -4.53
CA MET A 68 -8.74 -4.80 -3.38
C MET A 68 -9.55 -3.92 -2.43
N SER A 69 -9.39 -2.60 -2.50
CA SER A 69 -10.14 -1.67 -1.64
C SER A 69 -11.65 -1.66 -1.92
N SER A 70 -12.07 -2.21 -3.05
CA SER A 70 -13.49 -2.36 -3.36
C SER A 70 -14.16 -3.50 -2.60
N VAL A 71 -13.38 -4.45 -2.08
CA VAL A 71 -13.91 -5.66 -1.42
C VAL A 71 -13.48 -5.81 0.03
N LYS A 72 -12.51 -5.03 0.51
CA LYS A 72 -12.08 -5.07 1.91
C LYS A 72 -11.60 -3.71 2.39
N GLY A 73 -11.63 -3.54 3.71
CA GLY A 73 -11.06 -2.36 4.36
C GLY A 73 -9.55 -2.49 4.45
N ILE A 74 -8.82 -1.47 4.00
CA ILE A 74 -7.37 -1.47 4.03
C ILE A 74 -6.89 -0.23 4.78
N ILE A 75 -6.05 -0.44 5.78
CA ILE A 75 -5.40 0.65 6.51
C ILE A 75 -3.91 0.60 6.18
N ILE A 76 -3.38 1.73 5.74
CA ILE A 76 -1.97 1.87 5.39
C ILE A 76 -1.33 2.88 6.31
N THR A 77 -0.17 2.54 6.88
CA THR A 77 0.67 3.49 7.59
C THR A 77 1.96 3.67 6.80
N ASP A 78 2.33 4.89 6.48
CA ASP A 78 3.58 5.16 5.80
C ASP A 78 3.93 6.64 5.93
N HIS A 79 5.21 6.95 5.89
CA HIS A 79 5.72 8.31 5.82
C HIS A 79 5.85 8.80 4.37
N ASN A 80 5.64 7.92 3.40
CA ASN A 80 5.61 8.28 1.97
C ASN A 80 4.23 8.89 1.66
N TYR A 81 4.05 10.14 2.08
CA TYR A 81 2.76 10.81 2.06
C TYR A 81 2.15 10.91 0.65
N GLU A 82 2.98 11.10 -0.37
CA GLU A 82 2.50 11.20 -1.75
C GLU A 82 1.74 9.95 -2.17
N ASN A 83 2.30 8.79 -1.88
CA ASN A 83 1.67 7.52 -2.24
C ASN A 83 0.49 7.17 -1.34
N VAL A 84 0.56 7.50 -0.05
CA VAL A 84 -0.58 7.33 0.86
C VAL A 84 -1.77 8.16 0.39
N ILE A 85 -1.55 9.43 0.06
CA ILE A 85 -2.60 10.33 -0.45
C ILE A 85 -3.20 9.76 -1.75
N LYS A 86 -2.34 9.28 -2.64
CA LYS A 86 -2.74 8.78 -3.96
C LYS A 86 -3.72 7.62 -3.90
N VAL A 87 -3.55 6.70 -2.95
CA VAL A 87 -4.37 5.49 -2.87
C VAL A 87 -5.49 5.57 -1.85
N SER A 88 -5.45 6.55 -0.94
CA SER A 88 -6.37 6.60 0.20
C SER A 88 -7.65 7.34 -0.14
N THR A 89 -8.77 6.83 0.37
CA THR A 89 -10.06 7.51 0.30
C THR A 89 -10.31 8.36 1.55
N LYS A 90 -9.63 8.03 2.65
CA LYS A 90 -9.68 8.79 3.91
C LYS A 90 -8.27 8.91 4.45
N LEU A 91 -7.97 10.04 5.04
CA LEU A 91 -6.66 10.33 5.62
C LEU A 91 -6.77 10.63 7.10
N ALA A 92 -5.78 10.19 7.86
CA ALA A 92 -5.61 10.54 9.25
C ALA A 92 -4.12 10.79 9.51
N LEU A 93 -3.84 11.74 10.38
CA LEU A 93 -2.48 12.07 10.79
C LEU A 93 -2.27 11.63 12.24
N MET A 94 -1.22 10.84 12.48
CA MET A 94 -0.78 10.51 13.81
C MET A 94 0.28 11.50 14.23
N LYS A 95 0.00 12.30 15.24
CA LYS A 95 0.93 13.31 15.74
C LYS A 95 0.84 13.40 17.26
N GLU A 96 2.01 13.33 17.92
CA GLU A 96 2.12 13.41 19.37
C GLU A 96 1.18 12.47 20.12
N GLY A 97 1.09 11.22 19.64
CA GLY A 97 0.27 10.19 20.23
C GLY A 97 -1.23 10.33 19.99
N LYS A 98 -1.64 11.27 19.14
CA LYS A 98 -3.04 11.49 18.82
C LYS A 98 -3.31 11.29 17.33
N MET A 99 -4.49 10.78 17.01
CA MET A 99 -4.93 10.62 15.63
C MET A 99 -5.86 11.77 15.25
N HIS A 100 -5.52 12.42 14.13
CA HIS A 100 -6.29 13.53 13.59
C HIS A 100 -6.89 13.10 12.25
N HIS A 101 -8.21 12.98 12.18
CA HIS A 101 -8.89 12.71 10.91
C HIS A 101 -8.87 13.96 10.05
N LEU A 102 -8.45 13.81 8.80
CA LEU A 102 -8.27 14.92 7.88
C LEU A 102 -9.44 14.99 6.91
N LYS A 103 -9.90 16.21 6.63
CA LYS A 103 -10.95 16.44 5.63
C LYS A 103 -10.35 16.52 4.24
N ASP A 104 -9.15 17.10 4.13
CA ASP A 104 -8.43 17.24 2.87
C ASP A 104 -6.92 17.31 3.13
N THR A 105 -6.13 17.33 2.06
CA THR A 105 -4.67 17.35 2.14
C THR A 105 -4.11 18.67 2.67
N ASN A 106 -4.86 19.77 2.57
CA ASN A 106 -4.41 21.07 3.09
C ASN A 106 -4.25 21.05 4.61
N GLU A 107 -5.01 20.23 5.31
CA GLU A 107 -4.87 20.09 6.75
C GLU A 107 -3.51 19.52 7.17
N LEU A 108 -2.82 18.80 6.29
CA LEU A 108 -1.47 18.34 6.56
C LEU A 108 -0.49 19.52 6.70
N VAL A 109 -0.68 20.57 5.91
CA VAL A 109 0.09 21.81 6.02
C VAL A 109 -0.32 22.56 7.29
N GLU A 110 -1.61 22.73 7.53
CA GLU A 110 -2.15 23.44 8.69
C GLU A 110 -1.70 22.81 10.01
N LYS A 111 -1.62 21.49 10.06
CA LYS A 111 -1.16 20.76 11.25
C LYS A 111 0.36 20.65 11.35
N GLY A 112 1.09 21.26 10.42
CA GLY A 112 2.54 21.33 10.45
C GLY A 112 3.27 20.06 10.05
N TYR A 113 2.59 19.09 9.43
CA TYR A 113 3.21 17.86 8.95
C TYR A 113 3.97 18.09 7.63
N LEU A 114 3.37 18.83 6.71
CA LEU A 114 3.96 19.19 5.43
C LEU A 114 4.13 20.70 5.33
N ARG A 115 5.12 21.13 4.55
CA ARG A 115 5.31 22.53 4.20
C ARG A 115 4.34 22.92 3.09
N SER A 116 3.95 24.18 3.08
CA SER A 116 3.17 24.75 1.97
C SER A 116 3.89 24.47 0.65
N GLY A 117 3.16 24.01 -0.35
CA GLY A 117 3.70 23.71 -1.68
C GLY A 117 4.23 22.29 -1.86
N MET A 118 4.20 21.43 -0.84
CA MET A 118 4.59 20.05 -0.95
C MET A 118 3.47 19.13 -1.47
N ILE A 119 2.27 19.63 -1.54
CA ILE A 119 1.10 18.92 -2.04
C ILE A 119 0.31 19.77 -3.03
#